data_164865b9b10bed0831d4d5f585b9fa11
#
_entry.id   164865b9b10bed0831d4d5f585b9fa11
#
_cell.length_a   1.000
_cell.length_b   1.000
_cell.length_c   1.000
_cell.angle_alpha   90.00
_cell.angle_beta   90.00
_cell.angle_gamma   90.00
#
_symmetry.space_group_name_H-M   'P 1'
#
loop_
_entity.id
_entity.type
_entity.pdbx_description
1 polymer ?
#
loop_
_entity_poly.entity_id
_entity_poly.type
_entity_poly.pdbx_seq_one_letter_code
_entity_poly.pdbx_strand_id
1 'polypeptide(L)'
;MGFTAIMNYIKKYENKVSRSIIYVLCIAAVPFLMGYNNWNDHDRSDRYTAQSISKAYLQSIDEDKDAMIFTIGDNDTFALWYAQEIEEFRTDVRTINTSLLATDWYIDQMKRRAYESSPIPSQMEHAQYAFGVRDYIRYENLLDSIRWDINDFVDWVASDNPRTKYRNLITQAGGDTSDYPENALETVFYPTNKIRLPVNKENVIKSGLVKEKDSDLILDYI
;
A
#
# COMPACT_ATOMS: atom_id res chain seq x y z
N MET A 1 9.03 30.26 -30.90
CA MET A 1 9.08 31.26 -31.99
C MET A 1 7.74 31.98 -32.22
N GLY A 2 6.57 31.37 -32.09
CA GLY A 2 5.29 32.01 -32.34
C GLY A 2 4.96 33.22 -31.47
N PHE A 3 5.17 33.13 -30.14
CA PHE A 3 4.85 34.22 -29.22
C PHE A 3 5.64 35.51 -29.51
N THR A 4 6.95 35.39 -29.79
CA THR A 4 7.81 36.54 -30.10
C THR A 4 7.43 37.22 -31.44
N ALA A 5 7.01 36.43 -32.43
CA ALA A 5 6.52 36.95 -33.70
C ALA A 5 5.19 37.75 -33.54
N ILE A 6 4.25 37.19 -32.75
CA ILE A 6 3.00 37.86 -32.40
C ILE A 6 3.28 39.15 -31.63
N MET A 7 4.17 39.14 -30.65
CA MET A 7 4.52 40.34 -29.89
C MET A 7 5.15 41.41 -30.72
N ASN A 8 6.02 41.07 -31.69
CA ASN A 8 6.64 42.01 -32.60
C ASN A 8 5.60 42.61 -33.61
N TYR A 9 4.64 41.80 -34.04
CA TYR A 9 3.57 42.25 -34.89
C TYR A 9 2.64 43.23 -34.16
N ILE A 10 2.27 42.94 -32.90
CA ILE A 10 1.43 43.80 -32.05
C ILE A 10 2.12 45.13 -31.75
N LYS A 11 3.44 45.17 -31.56
CA LYS A 11 4.18 46.42 -31.35
C LYS A 11 4.12 47.40 -32.52
N LYS A 12 3.72 46.96 -33.70
CA LYS A 12 3.58 47.79 -34.89
C LYS A 12 2.31 48.64 -34.83
N TYR A 13 1.33 48.31 -33.99
CA TYR A 13 0.09 49.09 -33.86
C TYR A 13 0.27 50.17 -32.79
N GLU A 14 0.19 51.44 -33.18
CA GLU A 14 0.37 52.58 -32.26
C GLU A 14 -0.78 52.81 -31.30
N ASN A 15 -1.97 52.30 -31.61
CA ASN A 15 -3.17 52.47 -30.76
C ASN A 15 -3.18 51.55 -29.59
N LYS A 16 -3.13 52.10 -28.36
CA LYS A 16 -3.17 51.34 -27.08
C LYS A 16 -4.42 50.46 -26.95
N VAL A 17 -5.59 50.91 -27.41
CA VAL A 17 -6.84 50.19 -27.34
C VAL A 17 -6.79 48.92 -28.20
N SER A 18 -6.32 49.03 -29.44
CA SER A 18 -6.18 47.87 -30.33
C SER A 18 -5.23 46.83 -29.78
N ARG A 19 -4.12 47.23 -29.15
CA ARG A 19 -3.19 46.33 -28.49
C ARG A 19 -3.83 45.55 -27.33
N SER A 20 -4.56 46.27 -26.48
CA SER A 20 -5.28 45.64 -25.37
C SER A 20 -6.33 44.63 -25.82
N ILE A 21 -7.05 44.92 -26.86
CA ILE A 21 -8.05 43.98 -27.45
C ILE A 21 -7.35 42.73 -27.97
N ILE A 22 -6.24 42.87 -28.69
CA ILE A 22 -5.48 41.72 -29.21
C ILE A 22 -4.93 40.85 -28.06
N TYR A 23 -4.40 41.44 -26.98
CA TYR A 23 -3.95 40.68 -25.80
C TYR A 23 -5.08 39.89 -25.15
N VAL A 24 -6.23 40.56 -24.95
CA VAL A 24 -7.41 39.90 -24.35
C VAL A 24 -7.89 38.74 -25.23
N LEU A 25 -7.96 38.95 -26.57
CA LEU A 25 -8.33 37.89 -27.49
C LEU A 25 -7.36 36.71 -27.48
N CYS A 26 -6.06 37.00 -27.47
CA CYS A 26 -5.03 35.91 -27.37
C CYS A 26 -5.14 35.15 -26.06
N ILE A 27 -5.30 35.84 -24.93
CA ILE A 27 -5.44 35.21 -23.59
C ILE A 27 -6.73 34.41 -23.51
N ALA A 28 -7.83 34.89 -24.08
CA ALA A 28 -9.11 34.19 -24.07
C ALA A 28 -9.16 33.01 -25.07
N ALA A 29 -8.55 33.15 -26.24
CA ALA A 29 -8.57 32.12 -27.29
C ALA A 29 -7.86 30.85 -26.87
N VAL A 30 -6.73 30.93 -26.15
CA VAL A 30 -5.97 29.77 -25.76
C VAL A 30 -6.77 28.85 -24.81
N PRO A 31 -7.27 29.31 -23.64
CA PRO A 31 -8.07 28.46 -22.78
C PRO A 31 -9.38 27.98 -23.41
N PHE A 32 -10.00 28.82 -24.26
CA PHE A 32 -11.24 28.41 -24.97
C PHE A 32 -10.95 27.27 -25.97
N LEU A 33 -9.93 27.41 -26.81
CA LEU A 33 -9.54 26.36 -27.77
C LEU A 33 -9.08 25.09 -27.07
N MET A 34 -8.29 25.23 -26.00
CA MET A 34 -7.86 24.09 -25.21
C MET A 34 -9.05 23.40 -24.54
N GLY A 35 -9.95 24.13 -23.93
CA GLY A 35 -11.16 23.60 -23.34
C GLY A 35 -12.04 22.88 -24.36
N TYR A 36 -12.31 23.50 -25.48
CA TYR A 36 -13.15 22.94 -26.54
C TYR A 36 -12.56 21.66 -27.14
N ASN A 37 -11.28 21.68 -27.50
CA ASN A 37 -10.63 20.54 -28.16
C ASN A 37 -10.38 19.36 -27.22
N ASN A 38 -10.17 19.63 -25.93
CA ASN A 38 -9.84 18.57 -24.97
C ASN A 38 -11.03 18.19 -24.07
N TRP A 39 -12.19 18.80 -24.24
CA TRP A 39 -13.35 18.55 -23.39
C TRP A 39 -13.69 17.06 -23.32
N ASN A 40 -13.85 16.42 -24.48
CA ASN A 40 -14.22 15.01 -24.55
C ASN A 40 -13.17 14.08 -23.93
N ASP A 41 -11.88 14.42 -24.03
CA ASP A 41 -10.81 13.61 -23.48
C ASP A 41 -10.72 13.74 -21.95
N HIS A 42 -11.15 14.89 -21.41
CA HIS A 42 -11.09 15.19 -19.98
C HIS A 42 -12.44 15.00 -19.27
N ASP A 43 -13.53 14.95 -20.01
CA ASP A 43 -14.84 14.64 -19.42
C ASP A 43 -14.87 13.17 -18.95
N ARG A 44 -15.05 13.02 -17.65
CA ARG A 44 -15.10 11.73 -16.97
C ARG A 44 -16.44 11.51 -16.27
N SER A 45 -17.45 12.34 -16.57
CA SER A 45 -18.75 12.31 -15.92
C SER A 45 -19.48 10.97 -16.07
N ASP A 46 -19.21 10.24 -17.16
CA ASP A 46 -19.83 8.94 -17.47
C ASP A 46 -18.90 7.74 -17.16
N ARG A 47 -17.79 7.94 -16.45
CA ARG A 47 -16.80 6.86 -16.18
C ARG A 47 -17.00 6.29 -14.78
N TYR A 48 -17.84 5.28 -14.66
CA TYR A 48 -18.17 4.61 -13.39
C TYR A 48 -17.37 3.33 -13.12
N THR A 49 -16.38 2.98 -13.95
CA THR A 49 -15.64 1.71 -13.84
C THR A 49 -14.96 1.54 -12.48
N ALA A 50 -14.24 2.56 -12.00
CA ALA A 50 -13.55 2.51 -10.71
C ALA A 50 -14.54 2.35 -9.55
N GLN A 51 -15.66 3.08 -9.58
CA GLN A 51 -16.73 2.97 -8.59
C GLN A 51 -17.35 1.57 -8.59
N SER A 52 -17.65 1.02 -9.78
CA SER A 52 -18.26 -0.30 -9.89
C SER A 52 -17.34 -1.42 -9.41
N ILE A 53 -16.05 -1.35 -9.73
CA ILE A 53 -15.04 -2.31 -9.26
C ILE A 53 -14.88 -2.24 -7.76
N SER A 54 -14.75 -1.05 -7.18
CA SER A 54 -14.59 -0.88 -5.73
C SER A 54 -15.80 -1.40 -4.96
N LYS A 55 -17.01 -1.10 -5.44
CA LYS A 55 -18.24 -1.64 -4.85
C LYS A 55 -18.32 -3.16 -4.96
N ALA A 56 -17.92 -3.73 -6.10
CA ALA A 56 -17.89 -5.18 -6.28
C ALA A 56 -16.91 -5.86 -5.29
N TYR A 57 -15.72 -5.30 -5.09
CA TYR A 57 -14.77 -5.80 -4.09
C TYR A 57 -15.35 -5.74 -2.68
N LEU A 58 -15.88 -4.61 -2.28
CA LEU A 58 -16.45 -4.44 -0.94
C LEU A 58 -17.69 -5.32 -0.72
N GLN A 59 -18.53 -5.52 -1.75
CA GLN A 59 -19.70 -6.41 -1.68
C GLN A 59 -19.34 -7.89 -1.63
N SER A 60 -18.16 -8.28 -2.12
CA SER A 60 -17.71 -9.68 -2.06
C SER A 60 -17.29 -10.12 -0.67
N ILE A 61 -17.17 -9.18 0.27
CA ILE A 61 -16.77 -9.43 1.65
C ILE A 61 -18.03 -9.61 2.49
N ASP A 62 -18.05 -10.68 3.27
CA ASP A 62 -19.15 -10.95 4.20
C ASP A 62 -19.36 -9.78 5.18
N GLU A 63 -20.62 -9.49 5.50
CA GLU A 63 -20.97 -8.49 6.51
C GLU A 63 -20.66 -9.01 7.91
N ASP A 64 -20.47 -8.11 8.87
CA ASP A 64 -20.32 -8.40 10.31
C ASP A 64 -19.08 -9.21 10.74
N LYS A 65 -17.97 -9.15 9.99
CA LYS A 65 -16.79 -9.97 10.28
C LYS A 65 -15.47 -9.22 10.51
N ASP A 66 -15.48 -7.95 10.88
CA ASP A 66 -14.20 -7.20 11.04
C ASP A 66 -13.21 -7.48 9.90
N ALA A 67 -13.72 -7.44 8.68
CA ALA A 67 -12.98 -7.90 7.52
C ALA A 67 -11.88 -6.91 7.10
N MET A 68 -10.79 -7.45 6.59
CA MET A 68 -9.67 -6.68 6.05
C MET A 68 -9.49 -7.02 4.57
N ILE A 69 -9.34 -5.99 3.74
CA ILE A 69 -8.97 -6.15 2.33
C ILE A 69 -7.59 -5.56 2.10
N PHE A 70 -6.68 -6.37 1.56
CA PHE A 70 -5.33 -5.94 1.21
C PHE A 70 -5.26 -5.58 -0.26
N THR A 71 -4.76 -4.39 -0.56
CA THR A 71 -4.58 -3.88 -1.91
C THR A 71 -3.11 -3.64 -2.22
N ILE A 72 -2.75 -3.67 -3.50
CA ILE A 72 -1.38 -3.42 -3.96
C ILE A 72 -1.38 -2.17 -4.84
N GLY A 73 -0.80 -1.08 -4.32
CA GLY A 73 -0.69 0.19 -5.05
C GLY A 73 -1.96 1.03 -5.05
N ASP A 74 -1.96 2.06 -5.87
CA ASP A 74 -2.90 3.17 -5.78
C ASP A 74 -4.24 2.89 -6.48
N ASN A 75 -4.21 2.19 -7.60
CA ASN A 75 -5.39 2.02 -8.47
C ASN A 75 -6.55 1.35 -7.74
N ASP A 76 -6.28 0.26 -7.02
CA ASP A 76 -7.30 -0.46 -6.26
C ASP A 76 -7.65 0.30 -4.98
N THR A 77 -6.64 0.80 -4.27
CA THR A 77 -6.80 1.47 -2.98
C THR A 77 -7.65 2.73 -3.10
N PHE A 78 -7.35 3.61 -4.05
CA PHE A 78 -8.05 4.90 -4.15
C PHE A 78 -9.50 4.72 -4.59
N ALA A 79 -9.80 3.73 -5.40
CA ALA A 79 -11.16 3.40 -5.75
C ALA A 79 -11.97 2.91 -4.52
N LEU A 80 -11.36 2.07 -3.66
CA LEU A 80 -11.97 1.61 -2.41
C LEU A 80 -12.16 2.77 -1.43
N TRP A 81 -11.14 3.60 -1.24
CA TRP A 81 -11.25 4.78 -0.38
C TRP A 81 -12.33 5.75 -0.87
N TYR A 82 -12.44 5.97 -2.19
CA TYR A 82 -13.54 6.78 -2.71
C TYR A 82 -14.91 6.22 -2.31
N ALA A 83 -15.11 4.92 -2.46
CA ALA A 83 -16.38 4.29 -2.08
C ALA A 83 -16.65 4.40 -0.56
N GLN A 84 -15.60 4.26 0.28
CA GLN A 84 -15.74 4.33 1.73
C GLN A 84 -15.85 5.76 2.25
N GLU A 85 -14.98 6.68 1.78
CA GLU A 85 -14.90 8.05 2.32
C GLU A 85 -15.94 9.01 1.76
N ILE A 86 -16.36 8.82 0.49
CA ILE A 86 -17.27 9.74 -0.19
C ILE A 86 -18.69 9.17 -0.26
N GLU A 87 -18.82 7.87 -0.46
CA GLU A 87 -20.12 7.24 -0.57
C GLU A 87 -20.57 6.53 0.71
N GLU A 88 -19.73 6.55 1.75
CA GLU A 88 -19.96 5.88 3.05
C GLU A 88 -20.34 4.40 2.88
N PHE A 89 -19.73 3.75 1.86
CA PHE A 89 -20.08 2.39 1.48
C PHE A 89 -19.12 1.38 2.11
N ARG A 90 -19.65 0.43 2.91
CA ARG A 90 -18.89 -0.63 3.59
C ARG A 90 -17.70 -0.10 4.41
N THR A 91 -17.94 0.89 5.24
CA THR A 91 -16.97 1.47 6.19
C THR A 91 -16.61 0.52 7.35
N ASP A 92 -17.31 -0.62 7.43
CA ASP A 92 -17.01 -1.77 8.29
C ASP A 92 -15.76 -2.56 7.83
N VAL A 93 -15.39 -2.47 6.56
CA VAL A 93 -14.23 -3.18 5.99
C VAL A 93 -12.97 -2.34 6.11
N ARG A 94 -11.88 -2.92 6.64
CA ARG A 94 -10.58 -2.25 6.73
C ARG A 94 -9.82 -2.38 5.42
N THR A 95 -9.72 -1.30 4.64
CA THR A 95 -8.88 -1.26 3.43
C THR A 95 -7.43 -0.97 3.79
N ILE A 96 -6.51 -1.87 3.40
CA ILE A 96 -5.09 -1.81 3.75
C ILE A 96 -4.25 -1.81 2.48
N ASN A 97 -3.52 -0.72 2.25
CA ASN A 97 -2.56 -0.63 1.14
C ASN A 97 -1.21 -1.22 1.57
N THR A 98 -0.82 -2.33 0.95
CA THR A 98 0.44 -3.04 1.28
C THR A 98 1.68 -2.22 0.96
N SER A 99 1.64 -1.34 -0.04
CA SER A 99 2.76 -0.45 -0.36
C SER A 99 2.97 0.61 0.72
N LEU A 100 1.89 1.15 1.29
CA LEU A 100 1.95 2.12 2.38
C LEU A 100 2.33 1.48 3.72
N LEU A 101 2.09 0.18 3.92
CA LEU A 101 2.55 -0.55 5.11
C LEU A 101 4.09 -0.57 5.25
N ALA A 102 4.84 -0.16 4.24
CA ALA A 102 6.27 0.08 4.34
C ALA A 102 6.63 1.38 5.09
N THR A 103 5.63 2.15 5.55
CA THR A 103 5.82 3.41 6.27
C THR A 103 5.25 3.34 7.70
N ASP A 104 5.99 3.83 8.66
CA ASP A 104 5.63 3.81 10.08
C ASP A 104 4.33 4.56 10.38
N TRP A 105 4.14 5.75 9.80
CA TRP A 105 2.93 6.55 9.98
C TRP A 105 1.66 5.83 9.52
N TYR A 106 1.76 5.05 8.44
CA TYR A 106 0.59 4.32 7.94
C TYR A 106 0.28 3.09 8.81
N ILE A 107 1.30 2.41 9.32
CA ILE A 107 1.12 1.33 10.30
C ILE A 107 0.42 1.88 11.55
N ASP A 108 0.86 3.04 12.07
CA ASP A 108 0.21 3.71 13.19
C ASP A 108 -1.26 4.07 12.89
N GLN A 109 -1.55 4.50 11.68
CA GLN A 109 -2.91 4.79 11.26
C GLN A 109 -3.76 3.51 11.22
N MET A 110 -3.22 2.42 10.71
CA MET A 110 -3.91 1.13 10.63
C MET A 110 -4.18 0.52 12.02
N LYS A 111 -3.37 0.83 13.01
CA LYS A 111 -3.54 0.42 14.42
C LYS A 111 -4.63 1.22 15.16
N ARG A 112 -5.25 2.18 14.52
CA ARG A 112 -6.37 2.95 15.08
C ARG A 112 -7.68 2.52 14.44
N ARG A 113 -8.77 2.61 15.21
CA ARG A 113 -10.11 2.41 14.67
C ARG A 113 -10.43 3.49 13.62
N ALA A 114 -11.06 3.11 12.52
CA ALA A 114 -11.58 4.02 11.53
C ALA A 114 -13.01 3.60 11.17
N TYR A 115 -13.95 4.50 11.33
CA TYR A 115 -15.38 4.25 11.18
C TYR A 115 -15.83 3.02 12.01
N GLU A 116 -16.51 2.07 11.38
CA GLU A 116 -16.92 0.81 12.00
C GLU A 116 -15.83 -0.27 11.95
N SER A 117 -14.77 -0.08 11.14
CA SER A 117 -13.73 -1.09 11.00
C SER A 117 -12.79 -1.17 12.19
N SER A 118 -12.41 -2.37 12.58
CA SER A 118 -11.45 -2.61 13.65
C SER A 118 -10.00 -2.27 13.27
N PRO A 119 -9.15 -1.93 14.26
CA PRO A 119 -7.71 -1.81 14.04
C PRO A 119 -7.10 -3.12 13.54
N ILE A 120 -5.99 -3.03 12.81
CA ILE A 120 -5.20 -4.24 12.51
C ILE A 120 -4.63 -4.84 13.81
N PRO A 121 -4.62 -6.17 13.97
CA PRO A 121 -4.10 -6.82 15.16
C PRO A 121 -2.56 -6.92 15.13
N SER A 122 -1.87 -5.79 15.14
CA SER A 122 -0.41 -5.74 15.15
C SER A 122 0.15 -5.93 16.55
N GLN A 123 1.08 -6.86 16.72
CA GLN A 123 1.79 -7.11 17.98
C GLN A 123 3.03 -6.23 18.14
N MET A 124 3.51 -5.59 17.06
CA MET A 124 4.70 -4.75 17.12
C MET A 124 4.38 -3.34 17.64
N GLU A 125 5.23 -2.84 18.53
CA GLU A 125 5.18 -1.46 19.01
C GLU A 125 5.84 -0.51 18.01
N HIS A 126 5.46 0.79 18.03
CA HIS A 126 6.00 1.79 17.10
C HIS A 126 7.53 1.79 17.03
N ALA A 127 8.21 1.70 18.16
CA ALA A 127 9.67 1.68 18.21
C ALA A 127 10.30 0.51 17.43
N GLN A 128 9.55 -0.56 17.17
CA GLN A 128 10.06 -1.74 16.45
C GLN A 128 9.97 -1.60 14.93
N TYR A 129 9.10 -0.71 14.41
CA TYR A 129 8.95 -0.45 12.96
C TYR A 129 9.14 1.03 12.59
N ALA A 130 9.59 1.87 13.52
CA ALA A 130 9.91 3.27 13.23
C ALA A 130 10.90 3.37 12.07
N PHE A 131 10.79 4.45 11.29
CA PHE A 131 11.67 4.69 10.16
C PHE A 131 13.15 4.50 10.54
N GLY A 132 13.88 3.74 9.73
CA GLY A 132 15.29 3.42 9.96
C GLY A 132 15.57 2.24 10.89
N VAL A 133 14.54 1.64 11.53
CA VAL A 133 14.75 0.53 12.49
C VAL A 133 14.63 -0.83 11.80
N ARG A 134 13.54 -1.08 11.07
CA ARG A 134 13.27 -2.35 10.38
C ARG A 134 12.71 -2.11 8.98
N ASP A 135 13.19 -1.10 8.28
CA ASP A 135 12.78 -0.80 6.91
C ASP A 135 13.07 -1.96 5.96
N TYR A 136 14.02 -2.81 6.35
CA TYR A 136 14.44 -3.95 5.57
C TYR A 136 14.81 -5.12 6.48
N ILE A 137 14.33 -6.32 6.16
CA ILE A 137 14.74 -7.59 6.75
C ILE A 137 15.38 -8.46 5.68
N ARG A 138 16.51 -9.10 6.01
CA ARG A 138 17.33 -9.80 5.05
C ARG A 138 17.00 -11.29 5.01
N TYR A 139 16.70 -11.81 3.84
CA TYR A 139 16.56 -13.24 3.62
C TYR A 139 17.94 -13.88 3.35
N GLU A 140 18.27 -14.92 4.12
CA GLU A 140 19.45 -15.74 3.91
C GLU A 140 19.05 -17.22 3.88
N ASN A 141 19.26 -17.88 2.74
CA ASN A 141 18.85 -19.29 2.59
C ASN A 141 19.80 -20.24 3.32
N LEU A 142 19.59 -20.41 4.62
CA LEU A 142 20.42 -21.27 5.48
C LEU A 142 19.72 -22.58 5.83
N LEU A 143 18.40 -22.58 5.91
CA LEU A 143 17.58 -23.67 6.45
C LEU A 143 16.47 -24.04 5.46
N ASP A 144 16.85 -24.50 4.27
CA ASP A 144 15.91 -24.80 3.19
C ASP A 144 14.89 -25.92 3.50
N SER A 145 15.24 -26.83 4.42
CA SER A 145 14.38 -27.95 4.82
C SER A 145 13.42 -27.61 5.98
N ILE A 146 13.61 -26.49 6.66
CA ILE A 146 12.82 -26.10 7.83
C ILE A 146 11.66 -25.22 7.41
N ARG A 147 10.46 -25.57 7.88
CA ARG A 147 9.27 -24.71 7.83
C ARG A 147 9.13 -24.01 9.17
N TRP A 148 9.17 -22.68 9.15
CA TRP A 148 9.15 -21.87 10.37
C TRP A 148 7.72 -21.45 10.71
N ASP A 149 7.36 -21.58 11.98
CA ASP A 149 6.06 -21.11 12.45
C ASP A 149 5.97 -19.57 12.32
N ILE A 150 4.83 -19.08 11.89
CA ILE A 150 4.63 -17.62 11.69
C ILE A 150 4.85 -16.82 12.98
N ASN A 151 4.44 -17.37 14.14
CA ASN A 151 4.62 -16.68 15.41
C ASN A 151 6.12 -16.58 15.76
N ASP A 152 6.87 -17.68 15.60
CA ASP A 152 8.32 -17.68 15.83
C ASP A 152 9.03 -16.73 14.86
N PHE A 153 8.55 -16.64 13.60
CA PHE A 153 9.08 -15.70 12.62
C PHE A 153 8.84 -14.24 13.03
N VAL A 154 7.61 -13.91 13.47
CA VAL A 154 7.27 -12.54 13.90
C VAL A 154 8.08 -12.17 15.16
N ASP A 155 8.18 -13.05 16.14
CA ASP A 155 8.97 -12.84 17.35
C ASP A 155 10.46 -12.64 17.04
N TRP A 156 11.00 -13.41 16.11
CA TRP A 156 12.36 -13.25 15.64
C TRP A 156 12.60 -11.89 14.97
N VAL A 157 11.74 -11.51 14.06
CA VAL A 157 11.84 -10.24 13.32
C VAL A 157 11.66 -9.05 14.25
N ALA A 158 10.73 -9.14 15.20
CA ALA A 158 10.47 -8.08 16.17
C ALA A 158 11.55 -7.92 17.25
N SER A 159 12.42 -8.93 17.39
CA SER A 159 13.43 -8.97 18.45
C SER A 159 14.62 -8.06 18.17
N ASP A 160 15.10 -7.38 19.22
CA ASP A 160 16.37 -6.64 19.22
C ASP A 160 17.56 -7.50 19.69
N ASN A 161 17.35 -8.80 19.87
CA ASN A 161 18.40 -9.69 20.29
C ASN A 161 19.53 -9.72 19.24
N PRO A 162 20.82 -9.58 19.65
CA PRO A 162 21.95 -9.64 18.71
C PRO A 162 21.98 -10.90 17.84
N ARG A 163 21.37 -12.01 18.27
CA ARG A 163 21.27 -13.25 17.49
C ARG A 163 20.47 -13.06 16.19
N THR A 164 19.54 -12.12 16.15
CA THR A 164 18.71 -11.85 14.96
C THR A 164 19.41 -10.94 13.96
N LYS A 165 20.56 -10.36 14.31
CA LYS A 165 21.30 -9.42 13.48
C LYS A 165 22.24 -10.12 12.51
N TYR A 166 22.36 -9.56 11.31
CA TYR A 166 23.23 -10.08 10.25
C TYR A 166 24.70 -10.17 10.68
N ARG A 167 25.16 -9.22 11.52
CA ARG A 167 26.47 -9.26 12.16
C ARG A 167 26.77 -10.61 12.83
N ASN A 168 25.82 -11.11 13.60
CA ASN A 168 25.99 -12.38 14.31
C ASN A 168 26.12 -13.56 13.33
N LEU A 169 25.36 -13.54 12.25
CA LEU A 169 25.45 -14.58 11.21
C LEU A 169 26.83 -14.60 10.57
N ILE A 170 27.37 -13.45 10.15
CA ILE A 170 28.72 -13.35 9.56
C ILE A 170 29.77 -13.85 10.54
N THR A 171 29.72 -13.41 11.80
CA THR A 171 30.67 -13.80 12.83
C THR A 171 30.64 -15.30 13.08
N GLN A 172 29.48 -15.93 13.14
CA GLN A 172 29.33 -17.37 13.31
C GLN A 172 29.85 -18.15 12.10
N ALA A 173 29.75 -17.62 10.91
CA ALA A 173 30.29 -18.19 9.69
C ALA A 173 31.81 -17.98 9.56
N GLY A 174 32.45 -17.27 10.49
CA GLY A 174 33.89 -16.96 10.44
C GLY A 174 34.26 -15.87 9.43
N GLY A 175 33.26 -15.08 8.97
CA GLY A 175 33.46 -13.98 8.05
C GLY A 175 33.97 -12.70 8.73
N ASP A 176 34.56 -11.80 7.93
CA ASP A 176 35.02 -10.49 8.39
C ASP A 176 33.87 -9.47 8.28
N THR A 177 33.50 -8.87 9.42
CA THR A 177 32.45 -7.85 9.47
C THR A 177 32.90 -6.49 8.93
N SER A 178 34.21 -6.26 8.77
CA SER A 178 34.74 -5.00 8.22
C SER A 178 34.40 -4.78 6.75
N ASP A 179 34.03 -5.86 6.04
CA ASP A 179 33.64 -5.80 4.62
C ASP A 179 32.22 -5.25 4.41
N TYR A 180 31.46 -5.04 5.48
CA TYR A 180 30.07 -4.65 5.43
C TYR A 180 29.81 -3.30 6.12
N PRO A 181 28.93 -2.46 5.59
CA PRO A 181 28.56 -1.22 6.27
C PRO A 181 27.74 -1.53 7.54
N GLU A 182 27.87 -0.67 8.55
CA GLU A 182 27.27 -0.86 9.87
C GLU A 182 25.75 -1.06 9.80
N ASN A 183 25.04 -0.29 8.98
CA ASN A 183 23.60 -0.41 8.81
C ASN A 183 23.18 -1.78 8.25
N ALA A 184 23.99 -2.41 7.40
CA ALA A 184 23.72 -3.76 6.91
C ALA A 184 23.94 -4.82 8.00
N LEU A 185 24.93 -4.62 8.85
CA LEU A 185 25.25 -5.53 9.94
C LEU A 185 24.17 -5.56 11.03
N GLU A 186 23.51 -4.43 11.26
CA GLU A 186 22.42 -4.29 12.23
C GLU A 186 21.05 -4.73 11.68
N THR A 187 20.97 -5.05 10.39
CA THR A 187 19.74 -5.56 9.79
C THR A 187 19.35 -6.91 10.35
N VAL A 188 18.08 -7.11 10.65
CA VAL A 188 17.53 -8.41 11.02
C VAL A 188 17.56 -9.35 9.81
N PHE A 189 17.97 -10.59 10.01
CA PHE A 189 17.91 -11.62 8.97
C PHE A 189 16.92 -12.73 9.34
N TYR A 190 16.47 -13.48 8.34
CA TYR A 190 15.71 -14.70 8.55
C TYR A 190 16.24 -15.84 7.64
N PRO A 191 16.29 -17.10 8.18
CA PRO A 191 17.07 -18.17 7.55
C PRO A 191 16.29 -19.02 6.55
N THR A 192 14.98 -18.86 6.41
CA THR A 192 14.13 -19.64 5.51
C THR A 192 12.95 -18.83 5.01
N ASN A 193 12.56 -19.02 3.75
CA ASN A 193 11.33 -18.45 3.18
C ASN A 193 10.11 -19.38 3.29
N LYS A 194 10.27 -20.52 3.97
CA LYS A 194 9.20 -21.50 4.17
C LYS A 194 8.53 -21.25 5.53
N ILE A 195 7.52 -20.41 5.51
CA ILE A 195 6.72 -20.06 6.69
C ILE A 195 5.42 -20.86 6.65
N ARG A 196 5.00 -21.40 7.77
CA ARG A 196 3.76 -22.12 7.94
C ARG A 196 2.82 -21.36 8.88
N LEU A 197 1.54 -21.39 8.55
CA LEU A 197 0.48 -20.80 9.36
C LEU A 197 -0.27 -21.93 10.09
N PRO A 198 -0.42 -21.89 11.43
CA PRO A 198 -1.26 -22.85 12.13
C PRO A 198 -2.73 -22.67 11.75
N VAL A 199 -3.43 -23.77 11.52
CA VAL A 199 -4.85 -23.78 11.17
C VAL A 199 -5.68 -24.06 12.42
N ASN A 200 -6.61 -23.15 12.74
CA ASN A 200 -7.59 -23.40 13.77
C ASN A 200 -8.76 -24.22 13.19
N LYS A 201 -8.73 -25.55 13.40
CA LYS A 201 -9.73 -26.49 12.87
C LYS A 201 -11.14 -26.18 13.33
N GLU A 202 -11.32 -25.76 14.58
CA GLU A 202 -12.64 -25.41 15.11
C GLU A 202 -13.25 -24.20 14.36
N ASN A 203 -12.43 -23.20 14.08
CA ASN A 203 -12.87 -22.03 13.32
C ASN A 203 -13.22 -22.39 11.86
N VAL A 204 -12.45 -23.30 11.24
CA VAL A 204 -12.75 -23.80 9.89
C VAL A 204 -14.10 -24.52 9.84
N ILE A 205 -14.39 -25.34 10.83
CA ILE A 205 -15.69 -26.04 10.94
C ILE A 205 -16.82 -25.04 11.20
N LYS A 206 -16.62 -24.13 12.17
CA LYS A 206 -17.61 -23.08 12.51
C LYS A 206 -17.95 -22.18 11.33
N SER A 207 -17.00 -21.90 10.48
CA SER A 207 -17.22 -21.07 9.27
C SER A 207 -18.02 -21.80 8.19
N GLY A 208 -18.24 -23.11 8.33
CA GLY A 208 -18.95 -23.92 7.33
C GLY A 208 -18.15 -24.28 6.09
N LEU A 209 -16.87 -23.92 6.02
CA LEU A 209 -15.97 -24.27 4.91
C LEU A 209 -15.77 -25.77 4.80
N VAL A 210 -15.69 -26.46 5.94
CA VAL A 210 -15.57 -27.91 6.01
C VAL A 210 -16.63 -28.45 6.98
N LYS A 211 -17.30 -29.54 6.59
CA LYS A 211 -18.26 -30.22 7.45
C LYS A 211 -17.54 -30.96 8.57
N GLU A 212 -18.15 -31.05 9.75
CA GLU A 212 -17.56 -31.73 10.92
C GLU A 212 -17.10 -33.17 10.62
N LYS A 213 -17.87 -33.89 9.82
CA LYS A 213 -17.54 -35.26 9.39
C LYS A 213 -16.26 -35.38 8.54
N ASP A 214 -15.82 -34.28 7.95
CA ASP A 214 -14.67 -34.19 7.05
C ASP A 214 -13.49 -33.47 7.74
N SER A 215 -13.53 -33.32 9.07
CA SER A 215 -12.52 -32.60 9.89
C SER A 215 -11.12 -33.17 9.76
N ASP A 216 -10.99 -34.47 9.48
CA ASP A 216 -9.71 -35.15 9.24
C ASP A 216 -8.96 -34.67 8.01
N LEU A 217 -9.68 -34.03 7.08
CA LEU A 217 -9.10 -33.43 5.86
C LEU A 217 -8.47 -32.05 6.11
N ILE A 218 -8.72 -31.46 7.30
CA ILE A 218 -8.16 -30.16 7.63
C ILE A 218 -6.71 -30.34 8.06
N LEU A 219 -5.80 -29.70 7.33
CA LEU A 219 -4.37 -29.67 7.68
C LEU A 219 -4.14 -28.93 8.99
N ASP A 220 -3.08 -29.27 9.72
CA ASP A 220 -2.67 -28.55 10.93
C ASP A 220 -1.98 -27.21 10.59
N TYR A 221 -1.42 -27.12 9.39
CA TYR A 221 -0.70 -25.94 8.89
C TYR A 221 -0.91 -25.77 7.39
N ILE A 222 -0.87 -24.53 6.93
CA ILE A 222 -0.77 -24.11 5.54
C ILE A 222 0.54 -23.35 5.30
#